data_a97411458537b7f820e805b4fcf2cee3
#
_entry.id   a97411458537b7f820e805b4fcf2cee3
#
_cell.length_a   1.000
_cell.length_b   1.000
_cell.length_c   1.000
_cell.angle_alpha   90.00
_cell.angle_beta   90.00
_cell.angle_gamma   90.00
#
_symmetry.space_group_name_H-M   'P 1'
#
loop_
_entity.id
_entity.type
_entity.pdbx_description
1 polymer ?
#
loop_
_entity_poly.entity_id
_entity_poly.type
_entity_poly.pdbx_seq_one_letter_code
_entity_poly.pdbx_strand_id
1 'polypeptide(L)' 'MTNFVSFVAVMAALVIGLALLSIVFAIVLSIAIRAFQGNT' A
#
# COMPACT_ATOMS: atom_id res chain seq x y z
N MET A 1 -17.92 24.09 -6.75
CA MET A 1 -18.51 22.74 -6.71
C MET A 1 -17.59 21.70 -7.25
N THR A 2 -16.94 21.98 -8.37
CA THR A 2 -15.94 21.08 -8.94
C THR A 2 -14.77 20.80 -7.99
N ASN A 3 -14.44 21.76 -7.13
CA ASN A 3 -13.32 21.61 -6.20
C ASN A 3 -13.57 20.55 -5.14
N PHE A 4 -14.82 20.39 -4.71
CA PHE A 4 -15.15 19.38 -3.70
C PHE A 4 -14.98 17.97 -4.26
N VAL A 5 -15.52 17.74 -5.46
CA VAL A 5 -15.42 16.44 -6.12
C VAL A 5 -13.98 16.10 -6.41
N SER A 6 -13.20 17.07 -6.90
CA SER A 6 -11.78 16.88 -7.17
C SER A 6 -11.00 16.55 -5.88
N PHE A 7 -11.31 17.24 -4.80
CA PHE A 7 -10.67 17.00 -3.50
C PHE A 7 -10.95 15.57 -3.01
N VAL A 8 -12.21 15.14 -3.07
CA VAL A 8 -12.59 13.79 -2.65
C VAL A 8 -11.89 12.74 -3.52
N ALA A 9 -11.83 12.97 -4.83
CA ALA A 9 -11.16 12.04 -5.75
C ALA A 9 -9.67 11.89 -5.42
N VAL A 10 -8.99 12.99 -5.15
CA VAL A 10 -7.57 12.97 -4.79
C VAL A 10 -7.36 12.26 -3.47
N MET A 11 -8.19 12.55 -2.48
CA MET A 11 -8.09 11.90 -1.17
C MET A 11 -8.31 10.40 -1.29
N ALA A 12 -9.31 9.98 -2.05
CA ALA A 12 -9.58 8.57 -2.28
C ALA A 12 -8.40 7.88 -2.98
N ALA A 13 -7.84 8.52 -3.98
CA ALA A 13 -6.68 7.99 -4.71
C ALA A 13 -5.47 7.81 -3.78
N LEU A 14 -5.22 8.79 -2.91
CA LEU A 14 -4.13 8.71 -1.96
C LEU A 14 -4.32 7.55 -0.98
N VAL A 15 -5.52 7.39 -0.47
CA VAL A 15 -5.83 6.31 0.48
C VAL A 15 -5.65 4.95 -0.19
N ILE A 16 -6.17 4.79 -1.40
CA ILE A 16 -6.05 3.55 -2.14
C ILE A 16 -4.58 3.25 -2.46
N GLY A 17 -3.83 4.25 -2.87
CA GLY A 17 -2.41 4.10 -3.16
C GLY A 17 -1.61 3.65 -1.95
N LEU A 18 -1.88 4.27 -0.80
CA LEU A 18 -1.23 3.89 0.46
C LEU A 18 -1.59 2.46 0.88
N ALA A 19 -2.85 2.07 0.71
CA ALA A 19 -3.29 0.73 1.05
C ALA A 19 -2.59 -0.32 0.17
N LEU A 20 -2.52 -0.08 -1.13
CA LEU A 20 -1.84 -0.99 -2.05
C LEU A 20 -0.35 -1.10 -1.73
N LEU A 21 0.29 0.03 -1.47
CA LEU A 21 1.71 0.05 -1.11
C LEU A 21 1.95 -0.74 0.18
N SER A 22 1.07 -0.60 1.14
CA SER A 22 1.16 -1.31 2.41
C SER A 22 1.05 -2.82 2.21
N ILE A 23 0.14 -3.26 1.35
CA ILE A 23 -0.04 -4.69 1.05
C ILE A 23 1.22 -5.25 0.37
N VAL A 24 1.76 -4.53 -0.62
CA VAL A 24 2.97 -4.95 -1.33
C VAL A 24 4.14 -5.05 -0.36
N PHE A 25 4.28 -4.05 0.51
CA PHE A 25 5.35 -4.04 1.52
C PHE A 25 5.22 -5.25 2.45
N ALA A 26 4.00 -5.56 2.89
CA ALA A 26 3.76 -6.70 3.78
C ALA A 26 4.13 -8.02 3.11
N ILE A 27 3.80 -8.17 1.82
CA ILE A 27 4.13 -9.38 1.07
C ILE A 27 5.65 -9.53 0.95
N VAL A 28 6.33 -8.46 0.56
CA VAL A 28 7.79 -8.48 0.40
C VAL A 28 8.47 -8.80 1.72
N LEU A 29 8.01 -8.17 2.79
CA LEU A 29 8.56 -8.41 4.12
C LEU A 29 8.36 -9.87 4.56
N SER A 30 7.18 -10.42 4.29
CA SER A 30 6.86 -11.80 4.62
C SER A 30 7.79 -12.78 3.88
N ILE A 31 8.01 -12.54 2.60
CA ILE A 31 8.90 -13.37 1.78
C ILE A 31 10.33 -13.26 2.29
N ALA A 32 10.77 -12.06 2.62
CA ALA A 32 12.13 -11.83 3.14
C ALA A 32 12.36 -12.57 4.45
N ILE A 33 11.39 -12.52 5.36
CA ILE A 33 11.49 -13.23 6.63
C ILE A 33 11.54 -14.73 6.42
N ARG A 34 10.70 -15.25 5.53
CA ARG A 34 10.69 -16.68 5.22
C ARG A 34 12.01 -17.13 4.65
N ALA A 35 12.56 -16.38 3.72
CA ALA A 35 13.84 -16.71 3.10
C ALA A 35 14.95 -16.72 4.15
N PHE A 36 14.92 -15.76 5.07
CA PHE A 36 15.92 -15.67 6.12
C PHE A 36 15.82 -16.85 7.09
N GLN A 37 14.60 -17.20 7.48
CA GLN A 37 14.38 -18.32 8.39
C GLN A 37 14.64 -19.68 7.72
N GLY A 38 14.28 -19.79 6.44
CA GLY A 38 14.50 -21.01 5.72
C GLY A 38 15.97 -21.35 5.51
N ASN A 39 16.82 -20.34 5.63
CA ASN A 39 18.25 -20.50 5.41
C ASN A 39 19.00 -21.01 6.65
N THR A 40 18.29 -21.08 7.77
CA THR A 40 18.85 -21.65 8.97
C THR A 40 18.46 -23.11 9.11
#